data_b8c92f1131821268278893c310c130d1
#
_entry.id   b8c92f1131821268278893c310c130d1
#
_cell.length_a   1.000
_cell.length_b   1.000
_cell.length_c   1.000
_cell.angle_alpha   90.00
_cell.angle_beta   90.00
_cell.angle_gamma   90.00
#
_symmetry.space_group_name_H-M   'P 1'
#
loop_
_entity.id
_entity.type
_entity.pdbx_description
1 polymer ?
#
loop_
_entity_poly.entity_id
_entity_poly.type
_entity_poly.pdbx_seq_one_letter_code
_entity_poly.pdbx_strand_id
1 'polypeptide(L)'
;MKDHSRTFLQAVDSGMASQPAAGSHRAERLKAIISGQSQAEGMAKFACSARYQDLTPERRERLKVSILDSLACAIVAIGAAPTAACLAQAKEFGGLNGRCTLIGGGTANVVYATSYNTALVRYIDFMDSFLAGPELCHPSDNTGAVLGACEHAGRSGREFLTALAVAYQVQSMLTASAPFMERGFDLTTALPYSVGAGVAKALALDEVKTAAAIEICGQTGFQLLVARTTPISQWKGLSSAQLAFGCVNAVFLASRGVTGPKYVIEGSCGLAQALDQSVNIDWEQTKLDCFDRISLKSYNSAVPTESAVFCILELHKIYPFNPAEVVSIEADVVQDTYDFTGGGRFGPKTNVHTKEDADHSLPYLLAVALFDRDVQTAQLNPERIAKPDSKAFSLRSA
;
A
#
# COMPACT_ATOMS: atom_id res chain seq x y z
N MET A 1 22.61 50.64 17.35
CA MET A 1 22.23 49.22 17.34
C MET A 1 20.99 49.08 18.20
N LYS A 2 19.80 49.19 17.59
CA LYS A 2 18.50 49.02 18.27
C LYS A 2 17.93 47.65 17.95
N ASP A 3 17.50 47.05 19.00
CA ASP A 3 16.96 45.74 19.26
C ASP A 3 15.89 45.28 18.24
N HIS A 4 16.25 44.38 17.32
CA HIS A 4 15.34 43.73 16.38
C HIS A 4 14.82 42.39 16.89
N SER A 5 15.15 41.97 18.11
CA SER A 5 14.76 40.66 18.64
C SER A 5 13.36 40.61 19.24
N ARG A 6 12.76 41.77 19.57
CA ARG A 6 11.39 41.82 20.15
C ARG A 6 10.25 41.81 19.13
N THR A 7 10.50 42.16 17.88
CA THR A 7 9.45 42.28 16.86
C THR A 7 9.08 40.92 16.23
N PHE A 8 9.97 39.93 16.30
CA PHE A 8 9.74 38.61 15.75
C PHE A 8 8.83 37.72 16.62
N LEU A 9 8.87 37.91 17.93
CA LEU A 9 8.05 37.15 18.90
C LEU A 9 6.59 37.63 18.98
N GLN A 10 6.31 38.90 18.66
CA GLN A 10 4.93 39.41 18.63
C GLN A 10 4.14 39.09 17.35
N ALA A 11 4.80 38.77 16.26
CA ALA A 11 4.13 38.38 15.01
C ALA A 11 3.65 36.93 14.99
N VAL A 12 4.16 36.09 15.90
CA VAL A 12 3.78 34.66 15.99
C VAL A 12 2.53 34.47 16.87
N ASP A 13 2.21 35.42 17.75
CA ASP A 13 1.12 35.28 18.72
C ASP A 13 -0.25 35.80 18.23
N SER A 14 -0.30 36.52 17.12
CA SER A 14 -1.55 37.12 16.60
C SER A 14 -2.26 36.34 15.47
N GLY A 15 -1.73 35.17 15.06
CA GLY A 15 -2.25 34.37 13.94
C GLY A 15 -2.89 33.04 14.31
N MET A 16 -2.93 32.66 15.58
CA MET A 16 -3.47 31.37 16.02
C MET A 16 -4.68 31.51 16.95
N ALA A 17 -5.72 32.17 16.50
CA ALA A 17 -7.01 32.14 17.18
C ALA A 17 -7.99 31.28 16.38
N SER A 18 -8.46 30.20 17.02
CA SER A 18 -9.60 29.34 16.72
C SER A 18 -9.39 28.11 15.82
N GLN A 19 -8.81 27.04 16.40
CA GLN A 19 -9.22 25.66 16.07
C GLN A 19 -9.29 24.84 17.38
N PRO A 20 -10.49 24.42 17.84
CA PRO A 20 -10.63 23.66 19.12
C PRO A 20 -10.11 22.21 19.05
N ALA A 21 -9.85 21.64 17.85
CA ALA A 21 -9.37 20.27 17.69
C ALA A 21 -7.86 20.08 17.93
N ALA A 22 -7.03 21.07 17.66
CA ALA A 22 -5.56 20.96 17.78
C ALA A 22 -5.07 20.80 19.22
N GLY A 23 -5.82 21.28 20.19
CA GLY A 23 -5.44 21.22 21.62
C GLY A 23 -5.56 19.83 22.24
N SER A 24 -6.57 19.04 21.85
CA SER A 24 -6.81 17.70 22.38
C SER A 24 -5.76 16.69 21.87
N HIS A 25 -5.44 16.72 20.60
CA HIS A 25 -4.43 15.83 19.99
C HIS A 25 -2.99 16.14 20.49
N ARG A 26 -2.70 17.39 20.79
CA ARG A 26 -1.41 17.76 21.40
C ARG A 26 -1.28 17.21 22.83
N ALA A 27 -2.34 17.26 23.62
CA ALA A 27 -2.35 16.72 24.99
C ALA A 27 -2.24 15.18 25.01
N GLU A 28 -2.89 14.49 24.09
CA GLU A 28 -2.78 13.02 23.94
C GLU A 28 -1.38 12.60 23.50
N ARG A 29 -0.78 13.30 22.54
CA ARG A 29 0.62 13.07 22.13
C ARG A 29 1.60 13.25 23.29
N LEU A 30 1.43 14.28 24.09
CA LEU A 30 2.26 14.48 25.28
C LEU A 30 2.08 13.38 26.31
N LYS A 31 0.87 12.84 26.48
CA LYS A 31 0.61 11.67 27.36
C LYS A 31 1.33 10.42 26.86
N ALA A 32 1.30 10.15 25.56
CA ALA A 32 2.01 9.01 24.96
C ALA A 32 3.53 9.11 25.19
N ILE A 33 4.12 10.29 25.01
CA ILE A 33 5.53 10.54 25.31
C ILE A 33 5.84 10.36 26.80
N ILE A 34 4.95 10.81 27.68
CA ILE A 34 5.13 10.71 29.15
C ILE A 34 4.99 9.26 29.63
N SER A 35 4.14 8.43 28.99
CA SER A 35 3.99 7.01 29.32
C SER A 35 5.27 6.19 29.05
N GLY A 36 6.17 6.70 28.24
CA GLY A 36 7.48 6.10 27.95
C GLY A 36 7.47 4.98 26.92
N GLN A 37 6.31 4.45 26.53
CA GLN A 37 6.18 3.42 25.49
C GLN A 37 5.74 4.04 24.17
N SER A 38 6.52 3.83 23.09
CA SER A 38 6.16 4.30 21.75
C SER A 38 5.29 3.32 20.98
N GLN A 39 4.58 3.79 19.95
CA GLN A 39 3.84 2.92 19.03
C GLN A 39 4.80 1.92 18.34
N ALA A 40 6.02 2.32 18.01
CA ALA A 40 7.03 1.43 17.44
C ALA A 40 7.45 0.32 18.42
N GLU A 41 7.62 0.63 19.71
CA GLU A 41 7.89 -0.36 20.76
C GLU A 41 6.70 -1.33 20.93
N GLY A 42 5.47 -0.82 20.89
CA GLY A 42 4.26 -1.65 20.89
C GLY A 42 4.21 -2.63 19.70
N MET A 43 4.44 -2.13 18.49
CA MET A 43 4.54 -2.96 17.28
C MET A 43 5.64 -4.02 17.40
N ALA A 44 6.80 -3.64 17.93
CA ALA A 44 7.93 -4.55 18.11
C ALA A 44 7.59 -5.69 19.08
N LYS A 45 6.98 -5.38 20.23
CA LYS A 45 6.51 -6.38 21.19
C LYS A 45 5.49 -7.32 20.55
N PHE A 46 4.50 -6.78 19.83
CA PHE A 46 3.53 -7.57 19.06
C PHE A 46 4.24 -8.48 18.04
N ALA A 47 5.12 -7.94 17.20
CA ALA A 47 5.83 -8.70 16.19
C ALA A 47 6.69 -9.80 16.78
N CYS A 48 7.45 -9.53 17.85
CA CYS A 48 8.30 -10.52 18.51
C CYS A 48 7.49 -11.65 19.17
N SER A 49 6.36 -11.32 19.81
CA SER A 49 5.53 -12.29 20.51
C SER A 49 4.70 -13.18 19.57
N ALA A 50 4.39 -12.74 18.36
CA ALA A 50 3.54 -13.46 17.40
C ALA A 50 4.10 -14.84 17.06
N ARG A 51 3.24 -15.87 17.06
CA ARG A 51 3.58 -17.27 16.78
C ARG A 51 2.66 -17.86 15.72
N TYR A 52 3.12 -18.91 15.05
CA TYR A 52 2.31 -19.62 14.05
C TYR A 52 0.96 -20.12 14.60
N GLN A 53 0.93 -20.51 15.87
CA GLN A 53 -0.27 -21.00 16.56
C GLN A 53 -1.32 -19.90 16.80
N ASP A 54 -0.92 -18.63 16.80
CA ASP A 54 -1.84 -17.49 16.98
C ASP A 54 -2.69 -17.25 15.74
N LEU A 55 -2.30 -17.82 14.59
CA LEU A 55 -3.15 -17.92 13.40
C LEU A 55 -4.08 -19.12 13.51
N THR A 56 -5.39 -18.92 13.42
CA THR A 56 -6.33 -20.04 13.31
C THR A 56 -6.12 -20.82 12.00
N PRO A 57 -6.57 -22.08 11.89
CA PRO A 57 -6.49 -22.82 10.63
C PRO A 57 -7.08 -22.05 9.44
N GLU A 58 -8.24 -21.40 9.61
CA GLU A 58 -8.95 -20.65 8.59
C GLU A 58 -8.13 -19.43 8.14
N ARG A 59 -7.52 -18.69 9.07
CA ARG A 59 -6.66 -17.54 8.76
C ARG A 59 -5.36 -17.97 8.07
N ARG A 60 -4.82 -19.14 8.40
CA ARG A 60 -3.67 -19.72 7.66
C ARG A 60 -4.03 -20.00 6.20
N GLU A 61 -5.21 -20.57 5.96
CA GLU A 61 -5.66 -20.85 4.60
C GLU A 61 -5.91 -19.54 3.83
N ARG A 62 -6.57 -18.55 4.43
CA ARG A 62 -6.74 -17.22 3.83
C ARG A 62 -5.41 -16.57 3.47
N LEU A 63 -4.42 -16.61 4.36
CA LEU A 63 -3.07 -16.09 4.08
C LEU A 63 -2.40 -16.84 2.92
N LYS A 64 -2.54 -18.17 2.85
CA LYS A 64 -2.01 -18.95 1.71
C LYS A 64 -2.70 -18.58 0.39
N VAL A 65 -4.00 -18.29 0.42
CA VAL A 65 -4.73 -17.81 -0.75
C VAL A 65 -4.21 -16.43 -1.19
N SER A 66 -4.00 -15.48 -0.25
CA SER A 66 -3.38 -14.18 -0.55
C SER A 66 -1.95 -14.31 -1.11
N ILE A 67 -1.18 -15.29 -0.63
CA ILE A 67 0.16 -15.58 -1.20
C ILE A 67 0.04 -16.12 -2.62
N LEU A 68 -0.90 -17.03 -2.87
CA LEU A 68 -1.14 -17.58 -4.21
C LEU A 68 -1.56 -16.48 -5.18
N ASP A 69 -2.46 -15.59 -4.76
CA ASP A 69 -2.90 -14.40 -5.49
C ASP A 69 -1.71 -13.47 -5.81
N SER A 70 -0.86 -13.18 -4.81
CA SER A 70 0.36 -12.39 -4.98
C SER A 70 1.32 -13.01 -6.02
N LEU A 71 1.49 -14.34 -5.97
CA LEU A 71 2.34 -15.06 -6.93
C LEU A 71 1.74 -15.05 -8.34
N ALA A 72 0.41 -15.18 -8.45
CA ALA A 72 -0.27 -15.08 -9.74
C ALA A 72 -0.08 -13.67 -10.35
N CYS A 73 -0.27 -12.61 -9.56
CA CYS A 73 0.00 -11.24 -9.97
C CYS A 73 1.46 -11.08 -10.43
N ALA A 74 2.41 -11.62 -9.66
CA ALA A 74 3.81 -11.53 -9.96
C ALA A 74 4.18 -12.22 -11.28
N ILE A 75 3.65 -13.41 -11.53
CA ILE A 75 3.90 -14.17 -12.76
C ILE A 75 3.41 -13.42 -14.00
N VAL A 76 2.22 -12.83 -13.92
CA VAL A 76 1.64 -12.03 -15.02
C VAL A 76 2.46 -10.76 -15.29
N ALA A 77 3.09 -10.20 -14.26
CA ALA A 77 3.91 -8.98 -14.37
C ALA A 77 5.32 -9.22 -14.91
N ILE A 78 5.75 -10.49 -15.11
CA ILE A 78 7.09 -10.79 -15.64
C ILE A 78 7.22 -10.23 -17.06
N GLY A 79 8.28 -9.48 -17.28
CA GLY A 79 8.60 -8.89 -18.59
C GLY A 79 7.88 -7.57 -18.90
N ALA A 80 7.00 -7.09 -18.02
CA ALA A 80 6.47 -5.73 -18.15
C ALA A 80 7.61 -4.70 -18.04
N ALA A 81 7.53 -3.61 -18.80
CA ALA A 81 8.63 -2.65 -18.91
C ALA A 81 9.14 -2.12 -17.54
N PRO A 82 8.28 -1.72 -16.57
CA PRO A 82 8.76 -1.27 -15.27
C PRO A 82 9.42 -2.37 -14.42
N THR A 83 8.89 -3.59 -14.46
CA THR A 83 9.48 -4.72 -13.70
C THR A 83 10.79 -5.21 -14.34
N ALA A 84 10.87 -5.19 -15.66
CA ALA A 84 12.11 -5.46 -16.39
C ALA A 84 13.19 -4.42 -16.07
N ALA A 85 12.83 -3.14 -15.91
CA ALA A 85 13.74 -2.08 -15.49
C ALA A 85 14.32 -2.35 -14.08
N CYS A 86 13.49 -2.81 -13.13
CA CYS A 86 13.97 -3.21 -11.80
C CYS A 86 14.99 -4.35 -11.86
N LEU A 87 14.75 -5.36 -12.71
CA LEU A 87 15.69 -6.47 -12.91
C LEU A 87 17.00 -6.02 -13.58
N ALA A 88 16.91 -5.16 -14.58
CA ALA A 88 18.06 -4.59 -15.26
C ALA A 88 18.95 -3.79 -14.30
N GLN A 89 18.33 -2.95 -13.45
CA GLN A 89 19.04 -2.19 -12.42
C GLN A 89 19.71 -3.11 -11.39
N ALA A 90 19.02 -4.18 -10.94
CA ALA A 90 19.61 -5.17 -10.05
C ALA A 90 20.84 -5.83 -10.67
N LYS A 91 20.80 -6.14 -11.96
CA LYS A 91 21.95 -6.70 -12.70
C LYS A 91 23.09 -5.72 -12.80
N GLU A 92 22.81 -4.47 -13.19
CA GLU A 92 23.80 -3.39 -13.34
C GLU A 92 24.56 -3.13 -12.05
N PHE A 93 23.87 -3.12 -10.91
CA PHE A 93 24.49 -2.85 -9.61
C PHE A 93 25.01 -4.09 -8.88
N GLY A 94 25.17 -5.22 -9.59
CA GLY A 94 25.73 -6.45 -9.02
C GLY A 94 24.81 -7.15 -7.99
N GLY A 95 23.53 -6.84 -8.00
CA GLY A 95 22.55 -7.34 -7.06
C GLY A 95 22.16 -8.81 -7.25
N LEU A 96 22.52 -9.44 -8.40
CA LEU A 96 22.18 -10.83 -8.69
C LEU A 96 23.04 -11.86 -7.94
N ASN A 97 24.02 -11.40 -7.16
CA ASN A 97 24.82 -12.27 -6.28
C ASN A 97 24.09 -12.49 -4.95
N GLY A 98 23.33 -13.57 -4.85
CA GLY A 98 22.59 -13.88 -3.64
C GLY A 98 21.82 -15.19 -3.75
N ARG A 99 21.07 -15.52 -2.68
CA ARG A 99 20.31 -16.76 -2.57
C ARG A 99 18.78 -16.54 -2.48
N CYS A 100 18.34 -15.28 -2.53
CA CYS A 100 16.92 -14.97 -2.48
C CYS A 100 16.32 -15.13 -3.86
N THR A 101 15.21 -15.83 -3.97
CA THR A 101 14.51 -16.15 -5.20
C THR A 101 14.04 -14.88 -5.92
N LEU A 102 14.28 -14.80 -7.21
CA LEU A 102 13.58 -13.92 -8.12
C LEU A 102 12.38 -14.68 -8.71
N ILE A 103 11.16 -14.21 -8.48
CA ILE A 103 9.96 -14.83 -9.07
C ILE A 103 10.09 -14.78 -10.59
N GLY A 104 9.97 -15.95 -11.23
CA GLY A 104 10.21 -16.10 -12.67
C GLY A 104 11.57 -16.68 -13.03
N GLY A 105 12.49 -16.80 -12.07
CA GLY A 105 13.77 -17.49 -12.22
C GLY A 105 15.00 -16.67 -11.83
N GLY A 106 16.01 -17.36 -11.33
CA GLY A 106 17.25 -16.77 -10.84
C GLY A 106 17.22 -16.39 -9.36
N THR A 107 18.30 -15.80 -8.90
CA THR A 107 18.47 -15.35 -7.52
C THR A 107 19.14 -13.98 -7.45
N ALA A 108 18.92 -13.28 -6.33
CA ALA A 108 19.54 -12.00 -6.03
C ALA A 108 19.90 -11.91 -4.53
N ASN A 109 20.63 -10.86 -4.16
CA ASN A 109 20.71 -10.51 -2.75
C ASN A 109 19.34 -10.02 -2.23
N VAL A 110 19.18 -10.03 -0.92
CA VAL A 110 17.88 -9.79 -0.28
C VAL A 110 17.23 -8.46 -0.70
N VAL A 111 18.02 -7.40 -0.87
CA VAL A 111 17.49 -6.06 -1.16
C VAL A 111 16.93 -5.99 -2.58
N TYR A 112 17.64 -6.51 -3.56
CA TYR A 112 17.21 -6.53 -4.96
C TYR A 112 16.12 -7.58 -5.23
N ALA A 113 16.16 -8.74 -4.56
CA ALA A 113 15.05 -9.70 -4.60
C ALA A 113 13.77 -9.08 -4.06
N THR A 114 13.85 -8.35 -2.93
CA THR A 114 12.73 -7.58 -2.38
C THR A 114 12.15 -6.60 -3.40
N SER A 115 13.00 -5.74 -3.97
CA SER A 115 12.56 -4.72 -4.92
C SER A 115 11.86 -5.34 -6.12
N TYR A 116 12.49 -6.32 -6.76
CA TYR A 116 11.94 -6.96 -7.94
C TYR A 116 10.64 -7.73 -7.66
N ASN A 117 10.62 -8.56 -6.63
CA ASN A 117 9.44 -9.36 -6.29
C ASN A 117 8.26 -8.49 -5.84
N THR A 118 8.50 -7.42 -5.07
CA THR A 118 7.45 -6.47 -4.71
C THR A 118 6.92 -5.70 -5.94
N ALA A 119 7.81 -5.32 -6.88
CA ALA A 119 7.41 -4.71 -8.14
C ALA A 119 6.51 -5.65 -8.95
N LEU A 120 6.85 -6.93 -9.04
CA LEU A 120 6.05 -7.93 -9.73
C LEU A 120 4.66 -8.10 -9.10
N VAL A 121 4.59 -8.25 -7.77
CA VAL A 121 3.31 -8.39 -7.04
C VAL A 121 2.42 -7.17 -7.26
N ARG A 122 3.01 -5.96 -7.22
CA ARG A 122 2.27 -4.69 -7.28
C ARG A 122 1.84 -4.28 -8.68
N TYR A 123 2.62 -4.58 -9.71
CA TYR A 123 2.54 -3.91 -11.01
C TYR A 123 1.19 -4.01 -11.70
N ILE A 124 0.57 -5.19 -11.74
CA ILE A 124 -0.71 -5.34 -12.44
C ILE A 124 -1.91 -4.76 -11.70
N ASP A 125 -1.75 -4.41 -10.41
CA ASP A 125 -2.78 -3.84 -9.54
C ASP A 125 -4.02 -4.74 -9.39
N PHE A 126 -3.79 -6.06 -9.29
CA PHE A 126 -4.84 -7.07 -9.15
C PHE A 126 -4.80 -7.83 -7.83
N MET A 127 -3.81 -7.53 -6.97
CA MET A 127 -3.60 -8.19 -5.68
C MET A 127 -4.66 -7.79 -4.64
N ASP A 128 -4.59 -8.48 -3.50
CA ASP A 128 -5.50 -8.34 -2.37
C ASP A 128 -5.66 -6.88 -1.85
N SER A 129 -6.69 -6.69 -1.06
CA SER A 129 -7.01 -5.38 -0.46
C SER A 129 -7.58 -5.53 0.94
N PHE A 130 -7.20 -4.61 1.81
CA PHE A 130 -7.82 -4.39 3.12
C PHE A 130 -8.53 -3.04 3.10
N LEU A 131 -9.83 -3.03 3.41
CA LEU A 131 -10.67 -1.83 3.38
C LEU A 131 -10.96 -1.35 4.80
N ALA A 132 -10.79 -0.05 5.03
CA ALA A 132 -11.04 0.62 6.30
C ALA A 132 -11.77 1.96 6.09
N GLY A 133 -13.01 1.89 5.61
CA GLY A 133 -13.77 3.08 5.20
C GLY A 133 -13.17 3.69 3.93
N PRO A 134 -12.83 4.99 3.94
CA PRO A 134 -12.19 5.65 2.80
C PRO A 134 -10.72 5.25 2.62
N GLU A 135 -10.10 4.72 3.68
CA GLU A 135 -8.72 4.24 3.64
C GLU A 135 -8.65 2.78 3.18
N LEU A 136 -7.59 2.45 2.49
CA LEU A 136 -7.31 1.09 2.05
C LEU A 136 -5.81 0.83 1.99
N CYS A 137 -5.40 -0.43 2.00
CA CYS A 137 -4.04 -0.83 1.64
C CYS A 137 -4.04 -2.19 0.91
N HIS A 138 -2.87 -2.53 0.38
CA HIS A 138 -2.61 -3.81 -0.25
C HIS A 138 -1.57 -4.56 0.58
N PRO A 139 -1.97 -5.41 1.55
CA PRO A 139 -1.00 -6.06 2.44
C PRO A 139 -0.03 -7.00 1.72
N SER A 140 -0.39 -7.51 0.54
CA SER A 140 0.50 -8.29 -0.35
C SER A 140 1.75 -7.54 -0.79
N ASP A 141 1.80 -6.20 -0.73
CA ASP A 141 2.99 -5.39 -0.96
C ASP A 141 4.18 -5.80 -0.03
N ASN A 142 3.91 -6.45 1.10
CA ASN A 142 4.91 -6.98 2.01
C ASN A 142 5.55 -8.29 1.53
N THR A 143 4.92 -9.02 0.60
CA THR A 143 5.28 -10.40 0.26
C THR A 143 6.72 -10.52 -0.23
N GLY A 144 7.15 -9.63 -1.14
CA GLY A 144 8.52 -9.66 -1.66
C GLY A 144 9.59 -9.44 -0.59
N ALA A 145 9.35 -8.50 0.34
CA ALA A 145 10.28 -8.17 1.41
C ALA A 145 10.40 -9.29 2.45
N VAL A 146 9.27 -9.84 2.90
CA VAL A 146 9.25 -10.90 3.91
C VAL A 146 9.78 -12.21 3.34
N LEU A 147 9.46 -12.54 2.07
CA LEU A 147 10.01 -13.70 1.38
C LEU A 147 11.54 -13.63 1.30
N GLY A 148 12.07 -12.52 0.78
CA GLY A 148 13.50 -12.31 0.65
C GLY A 148 14.22 -12.39 2.00
N ALA A 149 13.66 -11.79 3.06
CA ALA A 149 14.24 -11.86 4.40
C ALA A 149 14.21 -13.29 4.98
N CYS A 150 13.13 -14.04 4.79
CA CYS A 150 13.02 -15.43 5.22
C CYS A 150 14.02 -16.34 4.50
N GLU A 151 14.15 -16.21 3.18
CA GLU A 151 15.14 -16.97 2.40
C GLU A 151 16.58 -16.59 2.80
N HIS A 152 16.86 -15.30 3.01
CA HIS A 152 18.15 -14.84 3.51
C HIS A 152 18.51 -15.48 4.85
N ALA A 153 17.55 -15.57 5.76
CA ALA A 153 17.73 -16.11 7.11
C ALA A 153 17.54 -17.64 7.20
N GLY A 154 17.22 -18.32 6.09
CA GLY A 154 16.99 -19.79 6.08
C GLY A 154 15.76 -20.22 6.88
N ARG A 155 14.68 -19.43 6.85
CA ARG A 155 13.45 -19.67 7.60
C ARG A 155 12.56 -20.72 6.93
N SER A 156 11.80 -21.43 7.75
CA SER A 156 10.78 -22.37 7.30
C SER A 156 9.53 -21.67 6.76
N GLY A 157 8.68 -22.38 6.01
CA GLY A 157 7.40 -21.86 5.55
C GLY A 157 6.46 -21.43 6.69
N ARG A 158 6.52 -22.06 7.87
CA ARG A 158 5.74 -21.62 9.04
C ARG A 158 6.22 -20.27 9.56
N GLU A 159 7.53 -20.05 9.59
CA GLU A 159 8.11 -18.77 10.00
C GLU A 159 7.79 -17.68 8.97
N PHE A 160 7.83 -18.00 7.67
CA PHE A 160 7.40 -17.11 6.60
C PHE A 160 5.93 -16.68 6.78
N LEU A 161 5.02 -17.65 6.98
CA LEU A 161 3.61 -17.33 7.21
C LEU A 161 3.43 -16.43 8.45
N THR A 162 4.17 -16.68 9.52
CA THR A 162 4.09 -15.87 10.75
C THR A 162 4.60 -14.44 10.52
N ALA A 163 5.76 -14.30 9.86
CA ALA A 163 6.35 -12.99 9.59
C ALA A 163 5.48 -12.18 8.62
N LEU A 164 4.92 -12.82 7.59
CA LEU A 164 4.01 -12.18 6.66
C LEU A 164 2.70 -11.77 7.34
N ALA A 165 2.16 -12.62 8.22
CA ALA A 165 0.97 -12.28 9.00
C ALA A 165 1.18 -11.06 9.91
N VAL A 166 2.35 -10.94 10.52
CA VAL A 166 2.73 -9.73 11.29
C VAL A 166 2.71 -8.50 10.41
N ALA A 167 3.33 -8.57 9.23
CA ALA A 167 3.35 -7.44 8.29
C ALA A 167 1.94 -7.05 7.85
N TYR A 168 1.11 -8.01 7.46
CA TYR A 168 -0.30 -7.79 7.10
C TYR A 168 -1.07 -7.09 8.21
N GLN A 169 -0.93 -7.59 9.45
CA GLN A 169 -1.64 -7.01 10.60
C GLN A 169 -1.18 -5.58 10.89
N VAL A 170 0.12 -5.32 10.90
CA VAL A 170 0.66 -3.98 11.18
C VAL A 170 0.18 -2.97 10.12
N GLN A 171 0.24 -3.32 8.83
CA GLN A 171 -0.24 -2.44 7.77
C GLN A 171 -1.73 -2.17 7.90
N SER A 172 -2.54 -3.22 8.11
CA SER A 172 -3.99 -3.10 8.24
C SER A 172 -4.41 -2.25 9.43
N MET A 173 -3.75 -2.42 10.59
CA MET A 173 -4.05 -1.61 11.80
C MET A 173 -3.71 -0.15 11.59
N LEU A 174 -2.57 0.17 10.99
CA LEU A 174 -2.20 1.55 10.69
C LEU A 174 -3.16 2.17 9.68
N THR A 175 -3.51 1.45 8.61
CA THR A 175 -4.49 1.91 7.62
C THR A 175 -5.86 2.19 8.25
N ALA A 176 -6.30 1.34 9.19
CA ALA A 176 -7.57 1.55 9.88
C ALA A 176 -7.54 2.69 10.91
N SER A 177 -6.36 3.15 11.32
CA SER A 177 -6.20 4.10 12.42
C SER A 177 -5.74 5.49 11.97
N ALA A 178 -5.40 5.69 10.69
CA ALA A 178 -4.78 6.90 10.20
C ALA A 178 -5.36 7.35 8.85
N PRO A 179 -5.74 8.64 8.69
CA PRO A 179 -6.37 9.18 7.50
C PRO A 179 -5.31 9.57 6.45
N PHE A 180 -4.56 8.61 5.94
CA PHE A 180 -3.46 8.87 5.01
C PHE A 180 -3.93 9.59 3.75
N MET A 181 -4.93 9.02 3.06
CA MET A 181 -5.40 9.54 1.77
C MET A 181 -6.12 10.89 1.93
N GLU A 182 -6.88 11.07 3.01
CA GLU A 182 -7.51 12.36 3.33
C GLU A 182 -6.46 13.47 3.49
N ARG A 183 -5.32 13.15 4.11
CA ARG A 183 -4.22 14.08 4.37
C ARG A 183 -3.20 14.21 3.23
N GLY A 184 -3.46 13.59 2.08
CA GLY A 184 -2.62 13.71 0.88
C GLY A 184 -1.44 12.77 0.82
N PHE A 185 -1.40 11.75 1.68
CA PHE A 185 -0.43 10.67 1.63
C PHE A 185 -1.01 9.47 0.87
N ASP A 186 -0.16 8.74 0.17
CA ASP A 186 -0.56 7.52 -0.54
C ASP A 186 -0.87 6.38 0.45
N LEU A 187 -1.75 5.49 0.06
CA LEU A 187 -2.12 4.28 0.81
C LEU A 187 -0.90 3.39 1.16
N THR A 188 0.22 3.55 0.47
CA THR A 188 1.47 2.85 0.77
C THR A 188 2.26 3.45 1.94
N THR A 189 1.81 4.55 2.55
CA THR A 189 2.50 5.21 3.67
C THR A 189 2.57 4.34 4.93
N ALA A 190 1.64 3.38 5.12
CA ALA A 190 1.72 2.39 6.20
C ALA A 190 2.75 1.26 5.94
N LEU A 191 3.14 1.04 4.68
CA LEU A 191 4.01 -0.08 4.27
C LEU A 191 5.38 -0.10 4.95
N PRO A 192 6.10 1.02 5.12
CA PRO A 192 7.40 1.03 5.80
C PRO A 192 7.36 0.40 7.19
N TYR A 193 6.35 0.70 7.99
CA TYR A 193 6.19 0.16 9.33
C TYR A 193 5.94 -1.36 9.31
N SER A 194 5.12 -1.81 8.40
CA SER A 194 4.78 -3.23 8.25
C SER A 194 5.94 -4.06 7.70
N VAL A 195 6.67 -3.54 6.71
CA VAL A 195 7.92 -4.16 6.22
C VAL A 195 8.94 -4.22 7.35
N GLY A 196 9.11 -3.14 8.13
CA GLY A 196 9.97 -3.09 9.29
C GLY A 196 9.67 -4.22 10.28
N ALA A 197 8.41 -4.37 10.66
CA ALA A 197 7.95 -5.40 11.60
C ALA A 197 8.09 -6.83 11.03
N GLY A 198 7.63 -7.05 9.79
CA GLY A 198 7.65 -8.38 9.15
C GLY A 198 9.05 -8.88 8.86
N VAL A 199 9.92 -8.01 8.34
CA VAL A 199 11.33 -8.36 8.06
C VAL A 199 12.13 -8.57 9.35
N ALA A 200 11.92 -7.74 10.39
CA ALA A 200 12.53 -7.95 11.69
C ALA A 200 12.10 -9.29 12.30
N LYS A 201 10.81 -9.67 12.17
CA LYS A 201 10.30 -10.99 12.56
C LYS A 201 10.98 -12.13 11.79
N ALA A 202 11.11 -12.00 10.47
CA ALA A 202 11.79 -12.98 9.63
C ALA A 202 13.26 -13.17 10.04
N LEU A 203 13.95 -12.09 10.42
CA LEU A 203 15.34 -12.13 10.92
C LEU A 203 15.46 -12.57 12.39
N ALA A 204 14.34 -12.76 13.11
CA ALA A 204 14.27 -13.05 14.54
C ALA A 204 15.02 -12.01 15.40
N LEU A 205 14.83 -10.73 15.11
CA LEU A 205 15.39 -9.66 15.91
C LEU A 205 14.67 -9.59 17.27
N ASP A 206 15.40 -9.13 18.30
CA ASP A 206 14.81 -8.80 19.60
C ASP A 206 13.93 -7.55 19.54
N GLU A 207 13.17 -7.26 20.60
CA GLU A 207 12.23 -6.14 20.65
C GLU A 207 12.91 -4.78 20.42
N VAL A 208 14.11 -4.58 20.97
CA VAL A 208 14.85 -3.31 20.85
C VAL A 208 15.26 -3.06 19.40
N LYS A 209 15.83 -4.07 18.74
CA LYS A 209 16.23 -3.97 17.33
C LYS A 209 15.01 -3.90 16.39
N THR A 210 13.92 -4.60 16.76
CA THR A 210 12.68 -4.54 15.99
C THR A 210 12.05 -3.14 16.08
N ALA A 211 12.02 -2.52 17.25
CA ALA A 211 11.57 -1.15 17.42
C ALA A 211 12.41 -0.18 16.57
N ALA A 212 13.75 -0.27 16.68
CA ALA A 212 14.67 0.53 15.89
C ALA A 212 14.46 0.33 14.37
N ALA A 213 14.21 -0.90 13.92
CA ALA A 213 13.91 -1.21 12.52
C ALA A 213 12.64 -0.49 12.04
N ILE A 214 11.56 -0.57 12.82
CA ILE A 214 10.28 0.09 12.52
C ILE A 214 10.45 1.62 12.50
N GLU A 215 11.17 2.17 13.46
CA GLU A 215 11.46 3.60 13.57
C GLU A 215 12.24 4.12 12.35
N ILE A 216 13.30 3.43 11.94
CA ILE A 216 14.09 3.80 10.76
C ILE A 216 13.24 3.65 9.49
N CYS A 217 12.50 2.54 9.34
CA CYS A 217 11.61 2.33 8.20
C CYS A 217 10.59 3.45 8.05
N GLY A 218 9.99 3.92 9.16
CA GLY A 218 9.07 5.05 9.17
C GLY A 218 9.68 6.37 8.68
N GLN A 219 11.01 6.48 8.60
CA GLN A 219 11.72 7.62 8.01
C GLN A 219 12.19 7.36 6.57
N THR A 220 12.12 6.12 6.10
CA THR A 220 12.69 5.74 4.78
C THR A 220 11.92 6.33 3.61
N GLY A 221 10.64 6.63 3.78
CA GLY A 221 9.89 7.33 2.75
C GLY A 221 8.41 7.46 3.04
N PHE A 222 7.90 8.62 2.64
CA PHE A 222 6.48 8.92 2.54
C PHE A 222 6.13 9.03 1.06
N GLN A 223 5.04 8.38 0.65
CA GLN A 223 4.52 8.53 -0.70
C GLN A 223 3.39 9.55 -0.69
N LEU A 224 3.42 10.47 -1.64
CA LEU A 224 2.37 11.46 -1.81
C LEU A 224 1.25 10.91 -2.69
N LEU A 225 0.03 11.27 -2.36
CA LEU A 225 -1.19 10.83 -3.06
C LEU A 225 -1.23 11.29 -4.53
N VAL A 226 -0.41 12.28 -4.91
CA VAL A 226 -0.26 12.71 -6.31
C VAL A 226 0.12 11.58 -7.25
N ALA A 227 0.72 10.50 -6.76
CA ALA A 227 1.00 9.29 -7.55
C ALA A 227 -0.27 8.65 -8.15
N ARG A 228 -1.46 9.01 -7.64
CA ARG A 228 -2.78 8.53 -8.06
C ARG A 228 -3.59 9.55 -8.85
N THR A 229 -3.09 10.78 -9.00
CA THR A 229 -3.76 11.82 -9.79
C THR A 229 -3.42 11.70 -11.26
N THR A 230 -4.34 12.09 -12.13
CA THR A 230 -4.13 12.04 -13.58
C THR A 230 -3.16 13.16 -14.05
N PRO A 231 -2.20 12.86 -14.93
CA PRO A 231 -1.90 11.55 -15.56
C PRO A 231 -1.16 10.61 -14.59
N ILE A 232 -1.60 9.36 -14.54
CA ILE A 232 -0.99 8.38 -13.65
C ILE A 232 0.27 7.80 -14.30
N SER A 233 1.39 7.89 -13.61
CA SER A 233 2.67 7.37 -14.10
C SER A 233 2.91 5.91 -13.70
N GLN A 234 3.85 5.25 -14.38
CA GLN A 234 4.31 3.91 -14.02
C GLN A 234 4.85 3.81 -12.58
N TRP A 235 5.24 4.95 -11.98
CA TRP A 235 5.69 5.02 -10.58
C TRP A 235 4.66 4.48 -9.59
N LYS A 236 3.37 4.61 -9.87
CA LYS A 236 2.27 4.02 -9.07
C LYS A 236 2.49 2.52 -8.84
N GLY A 237 2.93 1.79 -9.87
CA GLY A 237 3.20 0.35 -9.80
C GLY A 237 4.55 -0.02 -9.16
N LEU A 238 5.44 0.95 -8.89
CA LEU A 238 6.78 0.72 -8.36
C LEU A 238 7.02 1.32 -6.97
N SER A 239 6.12 2.19 -6.49
CA SER A 239 6.30 2.91 -5.22
C SER A 239 6.47 1.96 -4.03
N SER A 240 5.67 0.90 -3.93
CA SER A 240 5.80 -0.14 -2.89
C SER A 240 7.15 -0.86 -2.97
N ALA A 241 7.62 -1.16 -4.17
CA ALA A 241 8.92 -1.82 -4.38
C ALA A 241 10.09 -0.95 -3.89
N GLN A 242 10.04 0.35 -4.17
CA GLN A 242 11.06 1.30 -3.71
C GLN A 242 11.03 1.48 -2.19
N LEU A 243 9.83 1.55 -1.58
CA LEU A 243 9.69 1.57 -0.12
C LEU A 243 10.26 0.30 0.51
N ALA A 244 9.87 -0.88 0.01
CA ALA A 244 10.35 -2.15 0.52
C ALA A 244 11.86 -2.32 0.39
N PHE A 245 12.47 -1.87 -0.73
CA PHE A 245 13.91 -1.83 -0.94
C PHE A 245 14.62 -1.04 0.17
N GLY A 246 14.18 0.19 0.44
CA GLY A 246 14.75 1.05 1.48
C GLY A 246 14.55 0.47 2.89
N CYS A 247 13.36 -0.07 3.16
CA CYS A 247 13.03 -0.65 4.45
C CYS A 247 13.83 -1.90 4.77
N VAL A 248 14.01 -2.82 3.82
CA VAL A 248 14.85 -4.01 4.05
C VAL A 248 16.28 -3.59 4.39
N ASN A 249 16.86 -2.64 3.65
CA ASN A 249 18.18 -2.10 3.99
C ASN A 249 18.20 -1.50 5.40
N ALA A 250 17.17 -0.74 5.80
CA ALA A 250 17.03 -0.14 7.13
C ALA A 250 16.99 -1.20 8.24
N VAL A 251 16.21 -2.29 8.06
CA VAL A 251 16.15 -3.39 9.03
C VAL A 251 17.51 -4.05 9.22
N PHE A 252 18.29 -4.21 8.15
CA PHE A 252 19.66 -4.75 8.26
C PHE A 252 20.61 -3.80 8.99
N LEU A 253 20.41 -2.48 8.93
CA LEU A 253 21.16 -1.51 9.75
C LEU A 253 20.76 -1.63 11.24
N ALA A 254 19.46 -1.68 11.54
CA ALA A 254 18.95 -1.90 12.88
C ALA A 254 19.44 -3.21 13.50
N SER A 255 19.51 -4.29 12.72
CA SER A 255 20.06 -5.59 13.19
C SER A 255 21.51 -5.48 13.67
N ARG A 256 22.27 -4.48 13.20
CA ARG A 256 23.64 -4.17 13.57
C ARG A 256 23.77 -3.11 14.66
N GLY A 257 22.65 -2.70 15.26
CA GLY A 257 22.62 -1.77 16.39
C GLY A 257 22.45 -0.29 16.02
N VAL A 258 22.12 0.03 14.75
CA VAL A 258 21.72 1.41 14.40
C VAL A 258 20.36 1.67 15.01
N THR A 259 20.21 2.77 15.75
CA THR A 259 18.96 3.18 16.41
C THR A 259 18.12 4.07 15.51
N GLY A 260 16.79 3.97 15.66
CA GLY A 260 15.83 4.85 14.99
C GLY A 260 15.41 6.05 15.87
N PRO A 261 14.67 7.00 15.27
CA PRO A 261 14.10 8.13 16.01
C PRO A 261 12.90 7.64 16.85
N LYS A 262 13.11 7.53 18.16
CA LYS A 262 12.02 7.17 19.08
C LYS A 262 10.83 8.11 18.88
N TYR A 263 9.63 7.60 19.00
CA TYR A 263 8.36 8.33 18.79
C TYR A 263 8.13 8.79 17.34
N VAL A 264 8.60 8.01 16.36
CA VAL A 264 8.44 8.29 14.92
C VAL A 264 6.97 8.52 14.52
N ILE A 265 6.01 7.94 15.23
CA ILE A 265 4.57 8.11 15.00
C ILE A 265 4.01 9.26 15.85
N GLU A 266 4.09 9.17 17.17
CA GLU A 266 3.43 10.07 18.12
C GLU A 266 4.22 11.33 18.46
N GLY A 267 5.49 11.41 18.09
CA GLY A 267 6.36 12.53 18.43
C GLY A 267 5.90 13.87 17.86
N SER A 268 6.45 14.96 18.40
CA SER A 268 6.08 16.33 18.03
C SER A 268 6.33 16.69 16.56
N CYS A 269 7.18 15.93 15.88
CA CYS A 269 7.44 16.02 14.43
C CYS A 269 7.26 14.65 13.75
N GLY A 270 6.49 13.76 14.36
CA GLY A 270 6.20 12.42 13.87
C GLY A 270 5.00 12.36 12.93
N LEU A 271 4.66 11.14 12.53
CA LEU A 271 3.56 10.86 11.59
C LEU A 271 2.22 11.46 12.05
N ALA A 272 1.85 11.32 13.32
CA ALA A 272 0.61 11.86 13.88
C ALA A 272 0.52 13.39 13.73
N GLN A 273 1.66 14.10 13.81
CA GLN A 273 1.70 15.54 13.54
C GLN A 273 1.48 15.85 12.06
N ALA A 274 2.08 15.07 11.16
CA ALA A 274 1.89 15.26 9.71
C ALA A 274 0.45 14.97 9.28
N LEU A 275 -0.21 14.02 9.94
CA LEU A 275 -1.62 13.65 9.69
C LEU A 275 -2.61 14.56 10.42
N ASP A 276 -2.15 15.43 11.32
CA ASP A 276 -3.01 16.20 12.25
C ASP A 276 -4.02 15.31 12.98
N GLN A 277 -3.61 14.09 13.33
CA GLN A 277 -4.44 13.09 14.02
C GLN A 277 -3.58 12.19 14.89
N SER A 278 -4.10 11.83 16.08
CA SER A 278 -3.46 10.83 16.94
C SER A 278 -3.61 9.45 16.35
N VAL A 279 -2.52 8.67 16.35
CA VAL A 279 -2.50 7.25 15.97
C VAL A 279 -2.25 6.45 17.24
N ASN A 280 -3.33 5.89 17.80
CA ASN A 280 -3.31 5.15 19.05
C ASN A 280 -3.83 3.74 18.81
N ILE A 281 -2.92 2.77 18.75
CA ILE A 281 -3.24 1.36 18.55
C ILE A 281 -2.82 0.61 19.82
N ASP A 282 -3.73 -0.19 20.36
CA ASP A 282 -3.44 -1.12 21.46
C ASP A 282 -2.80 -2.39 20.90
N TRP A 283 -1.48 -2.39 20.82
CA TRP A 283 -0.71 -3.53 20.29
C TRP A 283 -0.75 -4.75 21.22
N GLU A 284 -1.04 -4.59 22.51
CA GLU A 284 -1.14 -5.71 23.46
C GLU A 284 -2.43 -6.52 23.24
N GLN A 285 -3.51 -5.86 22.81
CA GLN A 285 -4.77 -6.52 22.46
C GLN A 285 -4.86 -6.90 20.97
N THR A 286 -3.90 -6.48 20.14
CA THR A 286 -3.89 -6.78 18.71
C THR A 286 -3.68 -8.29 18.47
N LYS A 287 -4.48 -8.85 17.57
CA LYS A 287 -4.42 -10.27 17.16
C LYS A 287 -4.06 -10.36 15.67
N LEU A 288 -3.70 -11.54 15.20
CA LEU A 288 -3.51 -11.82 13.78
C LEU A 288 -4.86 -12.11 13.11
N ASP A 289 -5.71 -11.09 12.93
CA ASP A 289 -7.10 -11.23 12.50
C ASP A 289 -7.49 -10.34 11.29
N CYS A 290 -6.59 -9.54 10.74
CA CYS A 290 -6.84 -8.74 9.55
C CYS A 290 -7.34 -9.58 8.35
N PHE A 291 -6.99 -10.86 8.31
CA PHE A 291 -7.41 -11.81 7.26
C PHE A 291 -8.92 -11.98 7.15
N ASP A 292 -9.66 -11.70 8.22
CA ASP A 292 -11.12 -11.75 8.20
C ASP A 292 -11.74 -10.62 7.35
N ARG A 293 -10.95 -9.58 7.03
CA ARG A 293 -11.32 -8.39 6.24
C ARG A 293 -10.55 -8.25 4.93
N ILE A 294 -9.59 -9.14 4.63
CA ILE A 294 -8.88 -9.15 3.35
C ILE A 294 -9.84 -9.60 2.24
N SER A 295 -9.89 -8.85 1.17
CA SER A 295 -10.64 -9.16 -0.05
C SER A 295 -9.68 -9.38 -1.21
N LEU A 296 -10.02 -10.33 -2.09
CA LEU A 296 -9.39 -10.50 -3.39
C LEU A 296 -10.23 -9.83 -4.45
N LYS A 297 -9.60 -9.27 -5.46
CA LYS A 297 -10.29 -8.66 -6.59
C LYS A 297 -10.83 -9.72 -7.55
N SER A 298 -12.02 -9.47 -8.09
CA SER A 298 -12.61 -10.28 -9.17
C SER A 298 -12.23 -9.75 -10.54
N TYR A 299 -11.90 -8.47 -10.62
CA TYR A 299 -11.57 -7.77 -11.86
C TYR A 299 -10.24 -7.03 -11.72
N ASN A 300 -9.50 -6.88 -12.82
CA ASN A 300 -8.25 -6.11 -12.83
C ASN A 300 -8.57 -4.60 -12.89
N SER A 301 -9.05 -4.08 -11.80
CA SER A 301 -9.50 -2.69 -11.69
C SER A 301 -9.18 -2.11 -10.31
N ALA A 302 -9.29 -0.79 -10.16
CA ALA A 302 -9.24 -0.16 -8.84
C ALA A 302 -10.40 -0.67 -7.98
N VAL A 303 -10.14 -1.03 -6.71
CA VAL A 303 -11.14 -1.61 -5.79
C VAL A 303 -12.48 -0.88 -5.79
N PRO A 304 -12.54 0.47 -5.75
CA PRO A 304 -13.82 1.18 -5.73
C PRO A 304 -14.70 0.97 -6.97
N THR A 305 -14.15 0.44 -8.08
CA THR A 305 -14.88 0.22 -9.34
C THR A 305 -15.45 -1.18 -9.46
N GLU A 306 -15.04 -2.14 -8.61
CA GLU A 306 -15.42 -3.55 -8.69
C GLU A 306 -16.95 -3.77 -8.77
N SER A 307 -17.73 -3.07 -7.94
CA SER A 307 -19.18 -3.20 -7.93
C SER A 307 -19.84 -2.68 -9.21
N ALA A 308 -19.35 -1.57 -9.76
CA ALA A 308 -19.88 -1.01 -10.99
C ALA A 308 -19.56 -1.91 -12.22
N VAL A 309 -18.34 -2.45 -12.28
CA VAL A 309 -17.95 -3.45 -13.27
C VAL A 309 -18.83 -4.70 -13.16
N PHE A 310 -19.01 -5.22 -11.95
CA PHE A 310 -19.90 -6.35 -11.69
C PHE A 310 -21.32 -6.09 -12.21
N CYS A 311 -21.89 -4.91 -11.94
CA CYS A 311 -23.24 -4.57 -12.41
C CYS A 311 -23.38 -4.61 -13.94
N ILE A 312 -22.40 -4.08 -14.69
CA ILE A 312 -22.43 -4.13 -16.16
C ILE A 312 -22.37 -5.58 -16.66
N LEU A 313 -21.51 -6.40 -16.08
CA LEU A 313 -21.37 -7.81 -16.47
C LEU A 313 -22.63 -8.62 -16.15
N GLU A 314 -23.30 -8.37 -15.02
CA GLU A 314 -24.56 -9.01 -14.65
C GLU A 314 -25.71 -8.53 -15.53
N LEU A 315 -25.78 -7.25 -15.91
CA LEU A 315 -26.78 -6.75 -16.84
C LEU A 315 -26.72 -7.47 -18.19
N HIS A 316 -25.51 -7.76 -18.69
CA HIS A 316 -25.32 -8.52 -19.91
C HIS A 316 -25.86 -9.95 -19.83
N LYS A 317 -25.75 -10.60 -18.66
CA LYS A 317 -26.26 -11.95 -18.43
C LYS A 317 -27.79 -11.98 -18.37
N ILE A 318 -28.38 -10.96 -17.73
CA ILE A 318 -29.83 -10.88 -17.50
C ILE A 318 -30.57 -10.38 -18.76
N TYR A 319 -30.02 -9.38 -19.41
CA TYR A 319 -30.60 -8.71 -20.57
C TYR A 319 -29.62 -8.75 -21.76
N PRO A 320 -29.69 -9.77 -22.64
CA PRO A 320 -28.85 -9.79 -23.83
C PRO A 320 -29.15 -8.58 -24.74
N PHE A 321 -28.19 -7.72 -24.93
CA PHE A 321 -28.28 -6.55 -25.80
C PHE A 321 -26.98 -6.39 -26.62
N ASN A 322 -27.07 -5.64 -27.72
CA ASN A 322 -25.91 -5.30 -28.51
C ASN A 322 -25.20 -4.09 -27.90
N PRO A 323 -23.93 -4.21 -27.44
CA PRO A 323 -23.19 -3.09 -26.87
C PRO A 323 -23.14 -1.84 -27.76
N ALA A 324 -23.16 -2.00 -29.07
CA ALA A 324 -23.12 -0.89 -30.03
C ALA A 324 -24.41 -0.05 -30.04
N GLU A 325 -25.51 -0.55 -29.47
CA GLU A 325 -26.81 0.15 -29.38
C GLU A 325 -26.95 0.93 -28.05
N VAL A 326 -25.98 0.78 -27.12
CA VAL A 326 -26.01 1.48 -25.84
C VAL A 326 -25.69 2.95 -26.05
N VAL A 327 -26.61 3.83 -25.70
CA VAL A 327 -26.50 5.29 -25.86
C VAL A 327 -25.77 5.93 -24.68
N SER A 328 -26.04 5.45 -23.46
CA SER A 328 -25.43 5.98 -22.23
C SER A 328 -25.35 4.91 -21.15
N ILE A 329 -24.40 5.10 -20.24
CA ILE A 329 -24.29 4.36 -18.98
C ILE A 329 -24.40 5.37 -17.86
N GLU A 330 -25.37 5.17 -16.96
CA GLU A 330 -25.49 5.90 -15.72
C GLU A 330 -25.11 4.97 -14.57
N ALA A 331 -24.18 5.40 -13.72
CA ALA A 331 -23.70 4.63 -12.58
C ALA A 331 -23.72 5.47 -11.31
N ASP A 332 -24.56 5.07 -10.37
CA ASP A 332 -24.57 5.62 -9.02
C ASP A 332 -23.43 5.02 -8.22
N VAL A 333 -22.50 5.84 -7.79
CA VAL A 333 -21.32 5.42 -7.03
C VAL A 333 -21.14 6.31 -5.80
N VAL A 334 -20.46 5.80 -4.77
CA VAL A 334 -20.12 6.63 -3.61
C VAL A 334 -19.11 7.72 -4.00
N GLN A 335 -19.09 8.83 -3.26
CA GLN A 335 -18.25 10.00 -3.54
C GLN A 335 -16.78 9.63 -3.71
N ASP A 336 -16.25 8.75 -2.85
CA ASP A 336 -14.86 8.31 -2.92
C ASP A 336 -14.54 7.60 -4.25
N THR A 337 -15.46 6.78 -4.78
CA THR A 337 -15.31 6.14 -6.08
C THR A 337 -15.27 7.16 -7.19
N TYR A 338 -16.18 8.14 -7.17
CA TYR A 338 -16.19 9.22 -8.16
C TYR A 338 -14.91 10.06 -8.10
N ASP A 339 -14.49 10.46 -6.92
CA ASP A 339 -13.27 11.24 -6.73
C ASP A 339 -12.04 10.49 -7.23
N PHE A 340 -11.95 9.20 -6.93
CA PHE A 340 -10.75 8.40 -7.23
C PHE A 340 -10.67 7.93 -8.67
N THR A 341 -11.82 7.56 -9.28
CA THR A 341 -11.87 6.88 -10.59
C THR A 341 -12.84 7.50 -11.59
N GLY A 342 -13.73 8.37 -11.14
CA GLY A 342 -14.80 8.97 -11.96
C GLY A 342 -14.49 10.33 -12.57
N GLY A 343 -13.43 11.01 -12.11
CA GLY A 343 -13.09 12.35 -12.61
C GLY A 343 -13.29 13.48 -11.60
N GLY A 344 -13.48 13.14 -10.32
CA GLY A 344 -13.55 14.10 -9.22
C GLY A 344 -12.18 14.62 -8.78
N ARG A 345 -11.90 14.58 -7.48
CA ARG A 345 -10.69 15.16 -6.83
C ARG A 345 -9.36 14.75 -7.48
N PHE A 346 -9.27 13.52 -8.02
CA PHE A 346 -8.03 12.99 -8.60
C PHE A 346 -7.86 13.27 -10.09
N GLY A 347 -8.67 14.16 -10.65
CA GLY A 347 -8.59 14.64 -12.02
C GLY A 347 -9.37 13.78 -13.03
N PRO A 348 -9.46 14.26 -14.29
CA PRO A 348 -10.28 13.63 -15.32
C PRO A 348 -9.78 12.22 -15.66
N LYS A 349 -10.70 11.26 -15.76
CA LYS A 349 -10.42 9.85 -16.01
C LYS A 349 -10.83 9.37 -17.41
N THR A 350 -11.14 10.30 -18.31
CA THR A 350 -11.62 9.99 -19.68
C THR A 350 -10.49 9.88 -20.71
N ASN A 351 -9.31 10.40 -20.40
CA ASN A 351 -8.16 10.38 -21.31
C ASN A 351 -7.20 9.27 -20.94
N VAL A 352 -7.49 8.06 -21.40
CA VAL A 352 -6.75 6.84 -21.06
C VAL A 352 -5.73 6.52 -22.15
N HIS A 353 -4.45 6.47 -21.78
CA HIS A 353 -3.33 6.15 -22.67
C HIS A 353 -2.47 5.01 -22.17
N THR A 354 -2.44 4.78 -20.89
CA THR A 354 -1.59 3.79 -20.22
C THR A 354 -2.43 2.77 -19.45
N LYS A 355 -1.82 1.66 -19.07
CA LYS A 355 -2.43 0.69 -18.17
C LYS A 355 -2.79 1.33 -16.83
N GLU A 356 -1.93 2.23 -16.33
CA GLU A 356 -2.11 2.92 -15.06
C GLU A 356 -3.29 3.90 -15.09
N ASP A 357 -3.55 4.54 -16.25
CA ASP A 357 -4.77 5.34 -16.43
C ASP A 357 -6.00 4.43 -16.52
N ALA A 358 -5.89 3.31 -17.26
CA ALA A 358 -6.99 2.40 -17.55
C ALA A 358 -7.55 1.74 -16.31
N ASP A 359 -6.70 1.17 -15.45
CA ASP A 359 -7.11 0.47 -14.23
C ASP A 359 -7.71 1.41 -13.16
N HIS A 360 -7.57 2.74 -13.33
CA HIS A 360 -8.12 3.78 -12.47
C HIS A 360 -9.14 4.68 -13.19
N SER A 361 -9.68 4.24 -14.31
CA SER A 361 -10.70 4.98 -15.07
C SER A 361 -12.02 4.21 -15.03
N LEU A 362 -12.97 4.65 -14.20
CA LEU A 362 -14.33 4.08 -14.19
C LEU A 362 -14.98 4.11 -15.58
N PRO A 363 -14.91 5.22 -16.36
CA PRO A 363 -15.47 5.22 -17.71
C PRO A 363 -14.88 4.16 -18.62
N TYR A 364 -13.56 4.00 -18.61
CA TYR A 364 -12.86 3.01 -19.39
C TYR A 364 -13.27 1.59 -18.99
N LEU A 365 -13.26 1.32 -17.67
CA LEU A 365 -13.58 0.00 -17.13
C LEU A 365 -15.03 -0.42 -17.45
N LEU A 366 -15.99 0.51 -17.36
CA LEU A 366 -17.37 0.24 -17.75
C LEU A 366 -17.50 0.00 -19.26
N ALA A 367 -16.76 0.75 -20.09
CA ALA A 367 -16.75 0.55 -21.53
C ALA A 367 -16.20 -0.83 -21.91
N VAL A 368 -15.05 -1.26 -21.36
CA VAL A 368 -14.50 -2.58 -21.67
C VAL A 368 -15.35 -3.71 -21.09
N ALA A 369 -15.94 -3.53 -19.89
CA ALA A 369 -16.92 -4.48 -19.34
C ALA A 369 -18.12 -4.66 -20.28
N LEU A 370 -18.59 -3.56 -20.88
CA LEU A 370 -19.70 -3.58 -21.82
C LEU A 370 -19.35 -4.30 -23.12
N PHE A 371 -18.24 -3.96 -23.77
CA PHE A 371 -17.87 -4.49 -25.09
C PHE A 371 -17.20 -5.86 -25.03
N ASP A 372 -16.33 -6.11 -24.08
CA ASP A 372 -15.53 -7.33 -23.97
C ASP A 372 -16.20 -8.39 -23.09
N ARG A 373 -17.17 -7.98 -22.24
CA ARG A 373 -17.82 -8.83 -21.22
C ARG A 373 -16.83 -9.42 -20.21
N ASP A 374 -15.73 -8.72 -20.01
CA ASP A 374 -14.68 -9.10 -19.08
C ASP A 374 -13.83 -7.87 -18.70
N VAL A 375 -13.18 -7.92 -17.52
CA VAL A 375 -12.21 -6.92 -17.08
C VAL A 375 -11.05 -7.64 -16.39
N GLN A 376 -10.14 -8.13 -17.21
CA GLN A 376 -8.92 -8.82 -16.79
C GLN A 376 -7.67 -8.07 -17.32
N THR A 377 -6.51 -8.64 -17.19
CA THR A 377 -5.26 -8.01 -17.66
C THR A 377 -5.25 -7.73 -19.17
N ALA A 378 -5.95 -8.53 -19.97
CA ALA A 378 -6.06 -8.33 -21.41
C ALA A 378 -6.75 -7.00 -21.77
N GLN A 379 -7.71 -6.55 -20.96
CA GLN A 379 -8.41 -5.29 -21.16
C GLN A 379 -7.54 -4.06 -20.87
N LEU A 380 -6.42 -4.24 -20.19
CA LEU A 380 -5.48 -3.18 -19.84
C LEU A 380 -4.24 -3.14 -20.74
N ASN A 381 -4.19 -3.98 -21.77
CA ASN A 381 -3.10 -3.98 -22.75
C ASN A 381 -3.17 -2.76 -23.67
N PRO A 382 -2.03 -2.22 -24.15
CA PRO A 382 -1.97 -1.06 -25.01
C PRO A 382 -2.83 -1.18 -26.28
N GLU A 383 -2.89 -2.38 -26.88
CA GLU A 383 -3.68 -2.67 -28.08
C GLU A 383 -5.18 -2.54 -27.81
N ARG A 384 -5.64 -2.93 -26.60
CA ARG A 384 -7.04 -2.80 -26.20
C ARG A 384 -7.39 -1.35 -25.85
N ILE A 385 -6.51 -0.66 -25.14
CA ILE A 385 -6.66 0.76 -24.78
C ILE A 385 -6.77 1.65 -26.02
N ALA A 386 -6.04 1.31 -27.08
CA ALA A 386 -6.04 2.09 -28.33
C ALA A 386 -7.34 1.98 -29.14
N LYS A 387 -8.21 1.00 -28.86
CA LYS A 387 -9.46 0.84 -29.61
C LYS A 387 -10.45 1.99 -29.38
N PRO A 388 -11.15 2.44 -30.44
CA PRO A 388 -12.04 3.61 -30.33
C PRO A 388 -13.30 3.34 -29.50
N ASP A 389 -13.77 2.11 -29.40
CA ASP A 389 -14.96 1.74 -28.64
C ASP A 389 -14.85 2.04 -27.13
N SER A 390 -13.64 1.91 -26.57
CA SER A 390 -13.37 2.27 -25.18
C SER A 390 -13.45 3.79 -24.90
N LYS A 391 -13.45 4.61 -25.95
CA LYS A 391 -13.54 6.08 -25.89
C LYS A 391 -14.96 6.59 -26.19
N ALA A 392 -15.89 5.70 -26.47
CA ALA A 392 -17.24 6.06 -26.94
C ALA A 392 -18.14 6.68 -25.86
N PHE A 393 -17.81 6.45 -24.57
CA PHE A 393 -18.61 6.95 -23.46
C PHE A 393 -17.86 8.07 -22.73
N SER A 394 -18.34 9.30 -22.89
CA SER A 394 -17.91 10.42 -22.05
C SER A 394 -18.75 10.45 -20.78
N LEU A 395 -18.09 10.60 -19.62
CA LEU A 395 -18.81 10.88 -18.37
C LEU A 395 -19.51 12.23 -18.46
N ARG A 396 -20.80 12.23 -18.14
CA ARG A 396 -21.50 13.44 -17.71
C ARG A 396 -21.60 13.31 -16.18
N SER A 397 -20.97 14.23 -15.44
CA SER A 397 -21.30 14.43 -14.02
C SER A 397 -22.72 14.94 -13.92
N ALA A 398 -23.53 14.30 -13.09
CA ALA A 398 -24.81 14.84 -12.67
C ALA A 398 -24.61 16.08 -11.78
#